data_aacc0efa78cf6b44af8aa4ac9f39743f
#
_entry.id   aacc0efa78cf6b44af8aa4ac9f39743f
#
_cell.length_a   1.000
_cell.length_b   1.000
_cell.length_c   1.000
_cell.angle_alpha   90.00
_cell.angle_beta   90.00
_cell.angle_gamma   90.00
#
_symmetry.space_group_name_H-M   'P 1'
#
loop_
_entity.id
_entity.type
_entity.pdbx_description
1 polymer ?
#
loop_
_entity_poly.entity_id
_entity_poly.type
_entity_poly.pdbx_seq_one_letter_code
_entity_poly.pdbx_strand_id
1 'polypeptide(L)'
;MQEVTAEILIERVWAYCEKILSGEIKACQKHKWAVQRFFKDVEALADPECPFYYDAEAVLDFYEWARQFRHVEGILAGEPIELTDFKLFIAANVYGFFKKENGARRFRKVYIQLARKNAKSQFLALMASYEVFPTTEKHRVFIAGWSREQSDEVYQAILEQLLRNISAIVVDQASDLQHRPQKKARKSRREKSTHYRLEFTKAQ
;
A
#
# COMPACT_ATOMS: atom_id res chain seq x y z
N MET A 1 8.88 17.04 11.14
CA MET A 1 8.15 15.77 10.94
C MET A 1 9.19 14.65 10.99
N GLN A 2 8.95 13.59 11.75
CA GLN A 2 9.83 12.42 11.69
C GLN A 2 9.73 11.80 10.29
N GLU A 3 10.88 11.49 9.71
CA GLU A 3 10.98 10.77 8.44
C GLU A 3 10.42 9.35 8.67
N VAL A 4 9.43 8.96 7.87
CA VAL A 4 8.83 7.62 7.97
C VAL A 4 9.65 6.70 7.08
N THR A 5 10.19 5.65 7.65
CA THR A 5 10.97 4.65 6.91
C THR A 5 10.16 3.38 6.66
N ALA A 6 10.62 2.54 5.75
CA ALA A 6 9.99 1.26 5.46
C ALA A 6 9.93 0.36 6.71
N GLU A 7 10.96 0.38 7.55
CA GLU A 7 11.03 -0.38 8.80
C GLU A 7 9.91 0.02 9.75
N ILE A 8 9.71 1.35 9.97
CA ILE A 8 8.64 1.87 10.83
C ILE A 8 7.26 1.40 10.33
N LEU A 9 7.03 1.40 9.01
CA LEU A 9 5.76 0.94 8.46
C LEU A 9 5.55 -0.56 8.68
N ILE A 10 6.58 -1.37 8.53
CA ILE A 10 6.48 -2.81 8.75
C ILE A 10 6.29 -3.13 10.24
N GLU A 11 6.96 -2.42 11.13
CA GLU A 11 6.72 -2.53 12.58
C GLU A 11 5.28 -2.19 12.94
N ARG A 12 4.70 -1.14 12.36
CA ARG A 12 3.28 -0.79 12.54
C ARG A 12 2.34 -1.90 12.05
N VAL A 13 2.63 -2.47 10.87
CA VAL A 13 1.84 -3.60 10.33
C VAL A 13 1.93 -4.80 11.26
N TRP A 14 3.13 -5.09 11.74
CA TRP A 14 3.36 -6.21 12.65
C TRP A 14 2.60 -6.04 13.97
N ALA A 15 2.76 -4.89 14.63
CA ALA A 15 2.05 -4.57 15.88
C ALA A 15 0.53 -4.62 15.70
N TYR A 16 0.00 -4.16 14.56
CA TYR A 16 -1.41 -4.28 14.23
C TYR A 16 -1.85 -5.74 14.13
N CYS A 17 -1.06 -6.57 13.45
CA CYS A 17 -1.34 -8.00 13.32
C CYS A 17 -1.38 -8.72 14.67
N GLU A 18 -0.43 -8.43 15.54
CA GLU A 18 -0.38 -8.98 16.91
C GLU A 18 -1.60 -8.58 17.73
N LYS A 19 -2.01 -7.33 17.69
CA LYS A 19 -3.22 -6.82 18.36
C LYS A 19 -4.50 -7.50 17.87
N ILE A 20 -4.57 -7.86 16.58
CA ILE A 20 -5.68 -8.63 16.03
C ILE A 20 -5.69 -10.07 16.58
N LEU A 21 -4.54 -10.74 16.64
CA LEU A 21 -4.45 -12.13 17.08
C LEU A 21 -4.60 -12.27 18.61
N SER A 22 -4.07 -11.32 19.39
CA SER A 22 -4.26 -11.26 20.83
C SER A 22 -5.70 -10.95 21.24
N GLY A 23 -6.49 -10.35 20.31
CA GLY A 23 -7.86 -9.93 20.59
C GLY A 23 -7.98 -8.53 21.20
N GLU A 24 -6.89 -7.79 21.34
CA GLU A 24 -6.90 -6.37 21.74
C GLU A 24 -7.74 -5.54 20.76
N ILE A 25 -7.55 -5.79 19.44
CA ILE A 25 -8.41 -5.25 18.41
C ILE A 25 -9.43 -6.31 18.01
N LYS A 26 -10.72 -5.99 18.19
CA LYS A 26 -11.81 -6.88 17.77
C LYS A 26 -11.86 -7.00 16.25
N ALA A 27 -11.73 -8.22 15.74
CA ALA A 27 -11.78 -8.51 14.31
C ALA A 27 -12.61 -9.74 14.00
N CYS A 28 -13.24 -9.75 12.84
CA CYS A 28 -13.96 -10.93 12.37
C CYS A 28 -13.00 -12.07 12.01
N GLN A 29 -13.51 -13.30 11.98
CA GLN A 29 -12.69 -14.49 11.70
C GLN A 29 -11.93 -14.41 10.36
N LYS A 30 -12.55 -13.86 9.33
CA LYS A 30 -11.90 -13.68 8.01
C LYS A 30 -10.69 -12.74 8.08
N HIS A 31 -10.78 -11.69 8.88
CA HIS A 31 -9.66 -10.79 9.10
C HIS A 31 -8.51 -11.48 9.85
N LYS A 32 -8.84 -12.25 10.91
CA LYS A 32 -7.85 -13.07 11.63
C LYS A 32 -7.14 -14.05 10.70
N TRP A 33 -7.86 -14.70 9.79
CA TRP A 33 -7.26 -15.57 8.78
C TRP A 33 -6.32 -14.82 7.82
N ALA A 34 -6.68 -13.60 7.42
CA ALA A 34 -5.81 -12.78 6.57
C ALA A 34 -4.50 -12.43 7.29
N VAL A 35 -4.56 -12.12 8.59
CA VAL A 35 -3.38 -11.85 9.43
C VAL A 35 -2.54 -13.12 9.61
N GLN A 36 -3.16 -14.27 9.93
CA GLN A 36 -2.45 -15.55 10.04
C GLN A 36 -1.76 -15.94 8.74
N ARG A 37 -2.41 -15.69 7.59
CA ARG A 37 -1.77 -15.89 6.28
C ARG A 37 -0.57 -14.97 6.09
N PHE A 38 -0.68 -13.70 6.47
CA PHE A 38 0.44 -12.75 6.37
C PHE A 38 1.66 -13.25 7.13
N PHE A 39 1.51 -13.72 8.38
CA PHE A 39 2.61 -14.30 9.14
C PHE A 39 3.20 -15.54 8.48
N LYS A 40 2.37 -16.47 8.00
CA LYS A 40 2.86 -17.65 7.26
C LYS A 40 3.62 -17.26 5.99
N ASP A 41 3.15 -16.23 5.29
CA ASP A 41 3.81 -15.74 4.08
C ASP A 41 5.17 -15.11 4.42
N VAL A 42 5.29 -14.39 5.54
CA VAL A 42 6.57 -13.83 6.01
C VAL A 42 7.52 -14.94 6.48
N GLU A 43 7.03 -15.93 7.24
CA GLU A 43 7.82 -17.10 7.64
C GLU A 43 8.38 -17.84 6.42
N ALA A 44 7.57 -18.01 5.37
CA ALA A 44 7.99 -18.67 4.14
C ALA A 44 9.13 -17.95 3.41
N LEU A 45 9.36 -16.65 3.66
CA LEU A 45 10.48 -15.90 3.06
C LEU A 45 11.86 -16.41 3.52
N ALA A 46 11.92 -17.11 4.64
CA ALA A 46 13.16 -17.72 5.15
C ALA A 46 13.61 -18.91 4.31
N ASP A 47 12.70 -19.52 3.56
CA ASP A 47 12.99 -20.63 2.64
C ASP A 47 13.62 -20.07 1.35
N PRO A 48 14.84 -20.49 0.96
CA PRO A 48 15.46 -20.12 -0.31
C PRO A 48 14.60 -20.44 -1.54
N GLU A 49 13.85 -21.56 -1.50
CA GLU A 49 12.95 -22.00 -2.57
C GLU A 49 11.61 -21.25 -2.61
N CYS A 50 11.35 -20.35 -1.67
CA CYS A 50 10.14 -19.55 -1.66
C CYS A 50 10.00 -18.79 -3.00
N PRO A 51 8.88 -18.90 -3.73
CA PRO A 51 8.74 -18.34 -5.07
C PRO A 51 8.48 -16.84 -5.09
N PHE A 52 8.42 -16.19 -3.93
CA PHE A 52 8.18 -14.76 -3.78
C PHE A 52 9.15 -14.13 -2.80
N TYR A 53 9.24 -12.81 -2.83
CA TYR A 53 9.99 -11.98 -1.90
C TYR A 53 9.14 -10.82 -1.41
N TYR A 54 9.56 -10.19 -0.34
CA TYR A 54 8.91 -9.00 0.21
C TYR A 54 9.77 -7.76 -0.02
N ASP A 55 9.15 -6.67 -0.48
CA ASP A 55 9.77 -5.37 -0.73
C ASP A 55 9.07 -4.32 0.14
N ALA A 56 9.69 -3.96 1.25
CA ALA A 56 9.15 -2.97 2.19
C ALA A 56 9.17 -1.55 1.60
N GLU A 57 10.14 -1.25 0.72
CA GLU A 57 10.22 0.03 0.03
C GLU A 57 9.02 0.26 -0.90
N ALA A 58 8.51 -0.79 -1.52
CA ALA A 58 7.31 -0.67 -2.34
C ALA A 58 6.06 -0.31 -1.51
N VAL A 59 6.01 -0.70 -0.23
CA VAL A 59 4.96 -0.28 0.70
C VAL A 59 5.15 1.18 1.11
N LEU A 60 6.38 1.61 1.36
CA LEU A 60 6.73 3.00 1.63
C LEU A 60 6.37 3.89 0.44
N ASP A 61 6.72 3.50 -0.80
CA ASP A 61 6.37 4.23 -2.03
C ASP A 61 4.85 4.50 -2.10
N PHE A 62 4.02 3.50 -1.78
CA PHE A 62 2.57 3.67 -1.76
C PHE A 62 2.09 4.56 -0.60
N TYR A 63 2.69 4.41 0.59
CA TYR A 63 2.37 5.23 1.75
C TYR A 63 2.70 6.70 1.51
N GLU A 64 3.87 7.00 0.95
CA GLU A 64 4.27 8.37 0.58
C GLU A 64 3.37 8.95 -0.51
N TRP A 65 2.99 8.13 -1.50
CA TRP A 65 1.98 8.53 -2.48
C TRP A 65 0.67 8.94 -1.81
N ALA A 66 0.18 8.16 -0.86
CA ALA A 66 -1.06 8.47 -0.15
C ALA A 66 -0.98 9.80 0.63
N ARG A 67 0.17 10.11 1.22
CA ARG A 67 0.40 11.35 1.99
C ARG A 67 0.47 12.61 1.14
N GLN A 68 0.69 12.49 -0.16
CA GLN A 68 0.62 13.64 -1.07
C GLN A 68 -0.82 14.15 -1.21
N PHE A 69 -1.82 13.34 -0.88
CA PHE A 69 -3.22 13.71 -0.95
C PHE A 69 -3.76 14.21 0.37
N ARG A 70 -4.81 15.01 0.28
CA ARG A 70 -5.52 15.57 1.44
C ARG A 70 -6.93 15.03 1.48
N HIS A 71 -7.49 14.95 2.68
CA HIS A 71 -8.89 14.63 2.86
C HIS A 71 -9.76 15.69 2.18
N VAL A 72 -10.73 15.25 1.38
CA VAL A 72 -11.64 16.12 0.63
C VAL A 72 -12.81 16.57 1.49
N GLU A 73 -13.29 15.69 2.37
CA GLU A 73 -14.50 15.86 3.15
C GLU A 73 -14.32 15.47 4.63
N GLY A 74 -15.27 15.90 5.44
CA GLY A 74 -15.35 15.54 6.86
C GLY A 74 -14.48 16.42 7.76
N ILE A 75 -14.31 15.99 9.00
CA ILE A 75 -13.58 16.72 10.05
C ILE A 75 -12.09 16.89 9.69
N LEU A 76 -11.55 15.98 8.91
CA LEU A 76 -10.15 15.98 8.48
C LEU A 76 -9.94 16.69 7.14
N ALA A 77 -10.95 17.38 6.59
CA ALA A 77 -10.83 18.06 5.30
C ALA A 77 -9.62 19.04 5.30
N GLY A 78 -8.75 18.89 4.29
CA GLY A 78 -7.52 19.67 4.18
C GLY A 78 -6.28 19.06 4.85
N GLU A 79 -6.44 18.09 5.76
CA GLU A 79 -5.32 17.37 6.36
C GLU A 79 -4.74 16.32 5.41
N PRO A 80 -3.43 16.04 5.45
CA PRO A 80 -2.82 14.95 4.69
C PRO A 80 -3.47 13.61 5.01
N ILE A 81 -3.56 12.73 4.00
CA ILE A 81 -4.12 11.39 4.21
C ILE A 81 -3.06 10.52 4.89
N GLU A 82 -3.35 10.14 6.13
CA GLU A 82 -2.60 9.14 6.86
C GLU A 82 -3.31 7.79 6.78
N LEU A 83 -2.57 6.75 6.36
CA LEU A 83 -3.14 5.40 6.33
C LEU A 83 -3.30 4.87 7.76
N THR A 84 -4.52 4.50 8.11
CA THR A 84 -4.79 3.75 9.34
C THR A 84 -4.14 2.37 9.27
N ASP A 85 -3.84 1.74 10.41
CA ASP A 85 -3.09 0.49 10.45
C ASP A 85 -3.75 -0.64 9.65
N PHE A 86 -5.10 -0.72 9.61
CA PHE A 86 -5.78 -1.71 8.78
C PHE A 86 -5.62 -1.45 7.28
N LYS A 87 -5.56 -0.19 6.85
CA LYS A 87 -5.30 0.17 5.45
C LYS A 87 -3.84 -0.06 5.08
N LEU A 88 -2.94 0.24 6.01
CA LEU A 88 -1.52 -0.06 5.87
C LEU A 88 -1.28 -1.58 5.77
N PHE A 89 -1.97 -2.39 6.58
CA PHE A 89 -1.95 -3.85 6.46
C PHE A 89 -2.41 -4.34 5.08
N ILE A 90 -3.48 -3.74 4.52
CA ILE A 90 -3.92 -4.06 3.15
C ILE A 90 -2.83 -3.68 2.14
N ALA A 91 -2.28 -2.47 2.25
CA ALA A 91 -1.22 -2.00 1.36
C ALA A 91 0.02 -2.90 1.43
N ALA A 92 0.46 -3.30 2.63
CA ALA A 92 1.58 -4.20 2.84
C ALA A 92 1.39 -5.56 2.16
N ASN A 93 0.16 -6.11 2.17
CA ASN A 93 -0.16 -7.33 1.44
C ASN A 93 -0.17 -7.13 -0.07
N VAL A 94 -0.77 -6.05 -0.57
CA VAL A 94 -0.96 -5.81 -2.01
C VAL A 94 0.33 -5.39 -2.69
N TYR A 95 1.08 -4.50 -2.06
CA TYR A 95 2.25 -3.85 -2.66
C TYR A 95 3.59 -4.41 -2.20
N GLY A 96 3.63 -5.15 -1.07
CA GLY A 96 4.88 -5.67 -0.53
C GLY A 96 5.34 -7.02 -1.13
N PHE A 97 4.44 -7.88 -1.59
CA PHE A 97 4.82 -9.22 -2.08
C PHE A 97 4.96 -9.30 -3.60
N PHE A 98 6.12 -9.79 -4.06
CA PHE A 98 6.45 -9.96 -5.48
C PHE A 98 6.93 -11.36 -5.79
N LYS A 99 6.67 -11.84 -7.01
CA LYS A 99 7.16 -13.13 -7.50
C LYS A 99 8.63 -13.01 -7.90
N LYS A 100 9.46 -13.98 -7.50
CA LYS A 100 10.87 -14.03 -7.89
C LYS A 100 11.06 -14.24 -9.39
N GLU A 101 10.15 -15.00 -10.02
CA GLU A 101 10.21 -15.37 -11.43
C GLU A 101 10.23 -14.14 -12.36
N ASN A 102 9.32 -13.21 -12.16
CA ASN A 102 9.07 -12.13 -13.11
C ASN A 102 8.95 -10.73 -12.47
N GLY A 103 9.10 -10.61 -11.15
CA GLY A 103 8.95 -9.34 -10.43
C GLY A 103 7.53 -8.77 -10.42
N ALA A 104 6.53 -9.56 -10.84
CA ALA A 104 5.14 -9.13 -10.78
C ALA A 104 4.62 -9.26 -9.34
N ARG A 105 3.63 -8.42 -9.00
CA ARG A 105 2.96 -8.56 -7.70
C ARG A 105 2.38 -9.96 -7.52
N ARG A 106 2.57 -10.53 -6.33
CA ARG A 106 2.03 -11.85 -5.97
C ARG A 106 0.51 -11.87 -6.00
N PHE A 107 -0.11 -10.83 -5.38
CA PHE A 107 -1.56 -10.74 -5.30
C PHE A 107 -2.12 -9.88 -6.45
N ARG A 108 -2.78 -10.54 -7.40
CA ARG A 108 -3.41 -9.90 -8.56
C ARG A 108 -4.90 -9.68 -8.39
N LYS A 109 -5.50 -10.31 -7.38
CA LYS A 109 -6.91 -10.17 -7.01
C LYS A 109 -7.00 -9.89 -5.53
N VAL A 110 -7.70 -8.84 -5.17
CA VAL A 110 -7.89 -8.39 -3.79
C VAL A 110 -9.38 -8.22 -3.53
N TYR A 111 -9.86 -8.80 -2.45
CA TYR A 111 -11.23 -8.61 -1.99
C TYR A 111 -11.21 -7.84 -0.67
N ILE A 112 -11.81 -6.64 -0.67
CA ILE A 112 -11.86 -5.76 0.50
C ILE A 112 -13.33 -5.54 0.86
N GLN A 113 -13.73 -6.00 2.04
CA GLN A 113 -15.06 -5.77 2.59
C GLN A 113 -14.95 -4.89 3.84
N LEU A 114 -15.47 -3.68 3.74
CA LEU A 114 -15.48 -2.70 4.83
C LEU A 114 -16.91 -2.18 5.02
N ALA A 115 -17.24 -1.87 6.27
CA ALA A 115 -18.49 -1.19 6.60
C ALA A 115 -18.54 0.21 5.94
N ARG A 116 -19.74 0.78 5.87
CA ARG A 116 -19.92 2.16 5.42
C ARG A 116 -19.13 3.13 6.31
N LYS A 117 -18.77 4.30 5.78
CA LYS A 117 -18.03 5.39 6.48
C LYS A 117 -16.58 5.05 6.91
N ASN A 118 -15.97 4.03 6.32
CA ASN A 118 -14.54 3.70 6.53
C ASN A 118 -13.63 4.21 5.40
N ALA A 119 -14.05 5.28 4.72
CA ALA A 119 -13.30 5.91 3.62
C ALA A 119 -12.83 4.90 2.56
N LYS A 120 -13.71 3.93 2.19
CA LYS A 120 -13.40 2.88 1.21
C LYS A 120 -13.15 3.47 -0.18
N SER A 121 -14.04 4.36 -0.64
CA SER A 121 -13.93 5.00 -1.97
C SER A 121 -12.63 5.82 -2.07
N GLN A 122 -12.28 6.56 -1.02
CA GLN A 122 -11.03 7.30 -0.95
C GLN A 122 -9.82 6.36 -1.03
N PHE A 123 -9.82 5.25 -0.31
CA PHE A 123 -8.72 4.29 -0.34
C PHE A 123 -8.59 3.60 -1.70
N LEU A 124 -9.72 3.25 -2.36
CA LEU A 124 -9.70 2.73 -3.72
C LEU A 124 -9.19 3.77 -4.72
N ALA A 125 -9.53 5.06 -4.52
CA ALA A 125 -9.02 6.15 -5.35
C ALA A 125 -7.50 6.30 -5.23
N LEU A 126 -6.95 6.20 -4.01
CA LEU A 126 -5.50 6.19 -3.78
C LEU A 126 -4.81 5.01 -4.48
N MET A 127 -5.37 3.80 -4.37
CA MET A 127 -4.83 2.63 -5.05
C MET A 127 -4.90 2.79 -6.58
N ALA A 128 -6.02 3.24 -7.12
CA ALA A 128 -6.21 3.45 -8.55
C ALA A 128 -5.27 4.52 -9.12
N SER A 129 -5.10 5.64 -8.43
CA SER A 129 -4.18 6.70 -8.83
C SER A 129 -2.72 6.25 -8.76
N TYR A 130 -2.34 5.48 -7.75
CA TYR A 130 -1.00 4.90 -7.64
C TYR A 130 -0.65 3.96 -8.79
N GLU A 131 -1.63 3.21 -9.32
CA GLU A 131 -1.41 2.35 -10.49
C GLU A 131 -1.19 3.14 -11.79
N VAL A 132 -1.71 4.35 -11.88
CA VAL A 132 -1.69 5.14 -13.14
C VAL A 132 -0.52 6.12 -13.18
N PHE A 133 -0.26 6.86 -12.08
CA PHE A 133 0.61 8.03 -12.12
C PHE A 133 2.10 7.78 -11.87
N PRO A 134 2.52 6.97 -10.89
CA PRO A 134 3.96 6.78 -10.61
C PRO A 134 4.68 5.90 -11.64
N THR A 135 3.96 5.28 -12.55
CA THR A 135 4.55 4.36 -13.52
C THR A 135 4.84 5.05 -14.84
N THR A 136 5.90 4.63 -15.53
CA THR A 136 6.23 5.08 -16.89
C THR A 136 5.44 4.33 -17.96
N GLU A 137 4.77 3.25 -17.59
CA GLU A 137 3.94 2.43 -18.47
C GLU A 137 2.51 2.98 -18.53
N LYS A 138 1.85 2.81 -19.67
CA LYS A 138 0.44 3.22 -19.83
C LYS A 138 -0.47 2.21 -19.16
N HIS A 139 -0.97 2.53 -18.00
CA HIS A 139 -1.97 1.74 -17.30
C HIS A 139 -3.38 2.28 -17.55
N ARG A 140 -4.37 1.39 -17.49
CA ARG A 140 -5.79 1.73 -17.53
C ARG A 140 -6.46 1.18 -16.30
N VAL A 141 -7.26 2.00 -15.63
CA VAL A 141 -8.11 1.59 -14.52
C VAL A 141 -9.55 1.56 -14.98
N PHE A 142 -10.21 0.44 -14.78
CA PHE A 142 -11.62 0.27 -15.06
C PHE A 142 -12.38 0.20 -13.73
N ILE A 143 -13.41 1.02 -13.60
CA ILE A 143 -14.28 1.04 -12.44
C ILE A 143 -15.61 0.42 -12.85
N ALA A 144 -16.00 -0.66 -12.18
CA ALA A 144 -17.26 -1.32 -12.37
C ALA A 144 -18.05 -1.31 -11.06
N GLY A 145 -19.29 -0.88 -11.10
CA GLY A 145 -20.23 -0.89 -9.98
C GLY A 145 -21.49 -1.67 -10.37
N TRP A 146 -22.34 -1.93 -9.39
CA TRP A 146 -23.66 -2.52 -9.61
C TRP A 146 -24.58 -1.57 -10.39
N SER A 147 -24.38 -0.26 -10.22
CA SER A 147 -25.02 0.77 -11.02
C SER A 147 -23.99 1.78 -11.53
N ARG A 148 -24.40 2.57 -12.53
CA ARG A 148 -23.56 3.65 -13.08
C ARG A 148 -23.23 4.68 -12.00
N GLU A 149 -24.20 5.06 -11.18
CA GLU A 149 -24.04 6.02 -10.10
C GLU A 149 -22.95 5.58 -9.11
N GLN A 150 -22.90 4.28 -8.76
CA GLN A 150 -21.86 3.76 -7.86
C GLN A 150 -20.46 3.78 -8.50
N SER A 151 -20.38 3.55 -9.80
CA SER A 151 -19.12 3.65 -10.54
C SER A 151 -18.65 5.10 -10.64
N ASP A 152 -19.60 6.01 -10.91
CA ASP A 152 -19.35 7.45 -11.00
C ASP A 152 -18.91 8.03 -9.65
N GLU A 153 -19.46 7.57 -8.52
CA GLU A 153 -19.04 8.00 -7.17
C GLU A 153 -17.54 7.73 -6.94
N VAL A 154 -17.05 6.54 -7.29
CA VAL A 154 -15.63 6.20 -7.15
C VAL A 154 -14.78 7.01 -8.14
N TYR A 155 -15.27 7.19 -9.37
CA TYR A 155 -14.57 7.98 -10.38
C TYR A 155 -14.46 9.45 -9.97
N GLN A 156 -15.53 10.05 -9.46
CA GLN A 156 -15.51 11.42 -8.94
C GLN A 156 -14.55 11.56 -7.75
N ALA A 157 -14.52 10.58 -6.83
CA ALA A 157 -13.57 10.59 -5.73
C ALA A 157 -12.11 10.61 -6.21
N ILE A 158 -11.80 9.88 -7.30
CA ILE A 158 -10.47 9.92 -7.93
C ILE A 158 -10.19 11.31 -8.52
N LEU A 159 -11.13 11.84 -9.30
CA LEU A 159 -10.99 13.15 -9.93
C LEU A 159 -10.81 14.27 -8.90
N GLU A 160 -11.62 14.30 -7.87
CA GLU A 160 -11.53 15.32 -6.81
C GLU A 160 -10.19 15.26 -6.07
N GLN A 161 -9.73 14.05 -5.72
CA GLN A 161 -8.42 13.87 -5.12
C GLN A 161 -7.30 14.39 -6.02
N LEU A 162 -7.34 14.07 -7.29
CA LEU A 162 -6.34 14.49 -8.27
C LEU A 162 -6.40 16.00 -8.52
N LEU A 163 -7.58 16.57 -8.77
CA LEU A 163 -7.73 17.99 -9.09
C LEU A 163 -7.31 18.90 -7.92
N ARG A 164 -7.61 18.51 -6.68
CA ARG A 164 -7.23 19.28 -5.49
C ARG A 164 -5.73 19.20 -5.18
N ASN A 165 -5.05 18.15 -5.65
CA ASN A 165 -3.65 17.91 -5.31
C ASN A 165 -2.71 17.98 -6.53
N ILE A 166 -3.23 18.27 -7.72
CA ILE A 166 -2.47 18.27 -8.98
C ILE A 166 -1.27 19.22 -8.93
N SER A 167 -1.40 20.36 -8.29
CA SER A 167 -0.30 21.31 -8.11
C SER A 167 0.84 20.75 -7.28
N ALA A 168 0.54 20.01 -6.21
CA ALA A 168 1.54 19.37 -5.38
C ALA A 168 2.23 18.20 -6.13
N ILE A 169 1.44 17.39 -6.83
CA ILE A 169 1.95 16.26 -7.63
C ILE A 169 2.85 16.73 -8.78
N VAL A 170 2.46 17.80 -9.47
CA VAL A 170 3.24 18.35 -10.60
C VAL A 170 4.54 18.98 -10.13
N VAL A 171 4.54 19.68 -9.00
CA VAL A 171 5.74 20.29 -8.42
C VAL A 171 6.72 19.21 -7.96
N ASP A 172 6.25 18.16 -7.31
CA ASP A 172 7.08 17.07 -6.82
C ASP A 172 7.68 16.25 -7.96
N GLN A 173 6.89 15.92 -8.99
CA GLN A 173 7.40 15.26 -10.19
C GLN A 173 8.41 16.11 -10.96
N ALA A 174 8.25 17.43 -11.00
CA ALA A 174 9.22 18.32 -11.65
C ALA A 174 10.55 18.38 -10.88
N SER A 175 10.52 18.39 -9.55
CA SER A 175 11.72 18.32 -8.70
C SER A 175 12.41 16.97 -8.80
N ASP A 176 11.67 15.88 -8.83
CA ASP A 176 12.16 14.50 -8.98
C ASP A 176 12.81 14.25 -10.36
N LEU A 177 12.29 14.85 -11.43
CA LEU A 177 12.90 14.78 -12.76
C LEU A 177 14.28 15.45 -12.82
N GLN A 178 14.52 16.47 -12.00
CA GLN A 178 15.82 17.13 -11.89
C GLN A 178 16.83 16.38 -11.01
N HIS A 179 16.37 15.51 -10.08
CA HIS A 179 17.23 14.87 -9.08
C HIS A 179 17.23 13.33 -9.15
N ARG A 180 16.46 12.70 -10.05
CA ARG A 180 16.54 11.23 -10.20
C ARG A 180 17.82 10.81 -10.90
N PRO A 181 18.77 10.15 -10.20
CA PRO A 181 19.66 9.25 -10.89
C PRO A 181 18.77 8.23 -11.63
N GLN A 182 18.99 8.07 -12.92
CA GLN A 182 18.25 7.11 -13.76
C GLN A 182 18.01 5.82 -12.97
N LYS A 183 16.73 5.49 -12.71
CA LYS A 183 16.37 4.24 -12.01
C LYS A 183 17.03 3.10 -12.78
N LYS A 184 18.20 2.65 -12.33
CA LYS A 184 18.78 1.39 -12.76
C LYS A 184 17.70 0.36 -12.61
N ALA A 185 17.43 -0.37 -13.69
CA ALA A 185 16.37 -1.34 -13.83
C ALA A 185 16.21 -2.18 -12.53
N ARG A 186 14.97 -2.59 -12.22
CA ARG A 186 14.54 -3.45 -11.08
C ARG A 186 15.53 -4.55 -10.63
N LYS A 187 16.55 -4.88 -11.43
CA LYS A 187 17.65 -5.80 -11.09
C LYS A 187 18.47 -5.37 -9.85
N SER A 188 18.70 -4.08 -9.65
CA SER A 188 19.50 -3.62 -8.49
C SER A 188 18.66 -3.56 -7.19
N ARG A 189 17.34 -3.46 -7.28
CA ARG A 189 16.44 -3.56 -6.12
C ARG A 189 16.37 -5.00 -5.57
N ARG A 190 16.54 -5.99 -6.45
CA ARG A 190 16.55 -7.42 -6.07
C ARG A 190 17.73 -7.80 -5.16
N GLU A 191 18.88 -7.14 -5.31
CA GLU A 191 20.05 -7.39 -4.47
C GLU A 191 19.96 -6.71 -3.10
N LYS A 192 19.24 -5.59 -2.96
CA LYS A 192 19.05 -4.92 -1.67
C LYS A 192 17.98 -5.58 -0.80
N SER A 193 16.95 -6.17 -1.42
CA SER A 193 15.87 -6.87 -0.73
C SER A 193 16.32 -8.15 0.00
N THR A 194 17.43 -8.76 -0.41
CA THR A 194 18.00 -9.94 0.26
C THR A 194 18.75 -9.61 1.56
N HIS A 195 18.99 -8.32 1.87
CA HIS A 195 19.71 -7.90 3.07
C HIS A 195 18.81 -7.51 4.25
N TYR A 196 17.50 -7.42 4.08
CA TYR A 196 16.57 -7.28 5.20
C TYR A 196 16.33 -8.66 5.83
N ARG A 197 17.33 -9.17 6.54
CA ARG A 197 17.17 -10.25 7.50
C ARG A 197 16.38 -9.65 8.66
N LEU A 198 15.08 -9.83 8.65
CA LEU A 198 14.22 -9.54 9.81
C LEU A 198 14.65 -10.51 10.91
N GLU A 199 15.59 -10.08 11.74
CA GLU A 199 15.92 -10.78 12.99
C GLU A 199 14.77 -10.55 13.97
N PHE A 200 13.74 -11.39 13.84
CA PHE A 200 12.69 -11.46 14.85
C PHE A 200 13.21 -12.24 16.04
N THR A 201 13.64 -11.52 17.05
CA THR A 201 13.86 -12.12 18.36
C THR A 201 12.50 -12.60 18.87
N LYS A 202 12.29 -13.91 18.92
CA LYS A 202 11.18 -14.50 19.66
C LYS A 202 11.34 -14.06 21.11
N ALA A 203 10.52 -13.12 21.55
CA ALA A 203 10.30 -12.94 22.98
C ALA A 203 9.61 -14.22 23.47
N GLN A 204 10.30 -14.91 24.36
CA GLN A 204 9.81 -16.08 25.10
C GLN A 204 8.69 -15.67 26.04
#